data_6600f0a138e650454641f3a3ee951e5c
#
_entry.id   6600f0a138e650454641f3a3ee951e5c
#
_cell.length_a   1.000
_cell.length_b   1.000
_cell.length_c   1.000
_cell.angle_alpha   90.00
_cell.angle_beta   90.00
_cell.angle_gamma   90.00
#
_symmetry.space_group_name_H-M   'P 1'
#
loop_
_entity.id
_entity.type
_entity.pdbx_description
1 polymer ?
#
loop_
_entity_poly.entity_id
_entity_poly.type
_entity_poly.pdbx_seq_one_letter_code
_entity_poly.pdbx_strand_id
1 'polypeptide(L)'
;NEQGASWGTFNGNHTCGLCVGVPFDQQPAGVGNGTMVALNARSVAHIAELHALALQLGGRDEGGPGHRPQYGDGFHSAYVRDPDGNKLAFVYYASAD
;
A
#
# COMPACT_ATOMS: atom_id res chain seq x y z
N ASN A 1 4.52 2.95 16.84
CA ASN A 1 4.24 2.91 18.26
C ASN A 1 2.86 2.32 18.53
N GLU A 2 2.46 2.28 19.77
CA GLU A 2 1.18 1.66 20.16
C GLU A 2 -0.04 2.40 19.64
N GLN A 3 0.09 3.68 19.35
CA GLN A 3 -1.03 4.50 18.91
C GLN A 3 -1.13 4.64 17.41
N GLY A 4 -0.10 4.23 16.70
CA GLY A 4 -0.14 4.30 15.25
C GLY A 4 1.23 4.53 14.64
N ALA A 5 1.21 4.68 13.33
CA ALA A 5 2.40 4.92 12.54
C ALA A 5 2.06 5.87 11.40
N SER A 6 3.06 6.57 10.90
CA SER A 6 2.86 7.46 9.77
C SER A 6 4.04 7.38 8.82
N TRP A 7 3.76 7.60 7.55
CA TRP A 7 4.74 7.59 6.47
C TRP A 7 4.52 8.81 5.61
N GLY A 8 5.57 9.32 5.01
CA GLY A 8 5.42 10.44 4.11
C GLY A 8 6.75 11.10 3.83
N THR A 9 6.68 12.22 3.14
CA THR A 9 7.84 13.03 2.83
C THR A 9 7.90 14.19 3.83
N PHE A 10 8.99 14.24 4.57
CA PHE A 10 9.20 15.28 5.58
C PHE A 10 10.35 16.18 5.13
N ASN A 11 10.06 17.04 4.19
CA ASN A 11 11.09 17.89 3.55
C ASN A 11 11.02 19.32 4.06
N GLY A 12 10.81 19.47 5.34
CA GLY A 12 10.71 20.81 5.95
C GLY A 12 9.30 21.34 6.01
N ASN A 13 8.38 20.74 5.26
CA ASN A 13 6.97 21.16 5.24
C ASN A 13 6.09 20.31 6.15
N HIS A 14 6.65 19.33 6.80
CA HIS A 14 5.94 18.44 7.70
C HIS A 14 4.77 17.73 7.02
N THR A 15 4.95 17.36 5.77
CA THR A 15 3.92 16.67 5.00
C THR A 15 3.92 15.19 5.36
N CYS A 16 2.75 14.66 5.68
CA CYS A 16 2.59 13.24 5.96
C CYS A 16 1.76 12.63 4.84
N GLY A 17 2.27 11.56 4.21
CA GLY A 17 1.59 10.90 3.12
C GLY A 17 0.58 9.84 3.57
N LEU A 18 0.88 9.14 4.65
CA LEU A 18 0.03 8.07 5.13
C LEU A 18 0.16 7.94 6.63
N CYS A 19 -0.97 7.85 7.31
CA CYS A 19 -0.99 7.64 8.77
C CYS A 19 -1.91 6.46 9.10
N VAL A 20 -1.47 5.64 10.03
CA VAL A 20 -2.25 4.53 10.57
C VAL A 20 -2.26 4.71 12.08
N GLY A 21 -3.43 4.71 12.68
CA GLY A 21 -3.49 4.96 14.11
C GLY A 21 -4.84 4.64 14.70
N VAL A 22 -4.94 4.92 15.98
CA VAL A 22 -6.20 4.80 16.71
C VAL A 22 -7.17 5.84 16.15
N PRO A 23 -8.44 5.48 15.89
CA PRO A 23 -9.40 6.43 15.36
C PRO A 23 -9.57 7.66 16.26
N PHE A 24 -9.81 8.79 15.63
CA PHE A 24 -9.96 10.06 16.35
C PHE A 24 -11.07 10.01 17.41
N ASP A 25 -12.14 9.26 17.11
CA ASP A 25 -13.30 9.16 18.02
C ASP A 25 -13.09 8.14 19.12
N GLN A 26 -11.91 7.52 19.21
CA GLN A 26 -11.55 6.54 20.23
C GLN A 26 -12.37 5.24 20.17
N GLN A 27 -13.18 5.06 19.13
CA GLN A 27 -13.88 3.80 18.93
C GLN A 27 -12.94 2.79 18.31
N PRO A 28 -13.25 1.48 18.40
CA PRO A 28 -12.40 0.48 17.75
C PRO A 28 -12.30 0.72 16.26
N ALA A 29 -11.10 0.55 15.71
CA ALA A 29 -10.89 0.68 14.29
C ALA A 29 -11.57 -0.45 13.54
N GLY A 30 -12.10 -0.16 12.37
CA GLY A 30 -12.70 -1.16 11.49
C GLY A 30 -12.05 -1.11 10.12
N VAL A 31 -12.34 -2.12 9.30
CA VAL A 31 -11.86 -2.14 7.94
C VAL A 31 -12.76 -1.28 7.06
N GLY A 32 -12.14 -0.51 6.15
CA GLY A 32 -12.90 0.27 5.18
C GLY A 32 -13.16 -0.56 3.93
N ASN A 33 -14.29 -1.27 3.91
CA ASN A 33 -14.64 -2.08 2.75
C ASN A 33 -14.91 -1.17 1.54
N GLY A 34 -14.14 -1.34 0.51
CA GLY A 34 -14.20 -0.46 -0.66
C GLY A 34 -13.11 0.60 -0.69
N THR A 35 -12.32 0.69 0.37
CA THR A 35 -11.19 1.61 0.43
C THR A 35 -9.90 0.86 0.09
N MET A 36 -9.02 1.51 -0.65
CA MET A 36 -7.71 0.95 -0.97
C MET A 36 -6.69 2.08 -1.00
N VAL A 37 -5.53 1.84 -0.41
CA VAL A 37 -4.42 2.78 -0.49
C VAL A 37 -3.40 2.21 -1.47
N ALA A 38 -3.03 3.00 -2.47
CA ALA A 38 -2.03 2.61 -3.46
C ALA A 38 -0.72 3.33 -3.16
N LEU A 39 0.34 2.56 -3.03
CA LEU A 39 1.67 3.06 -2.72
C LEU A 39 2.57 2.87 -3.93
N ASN A 40 3.32 3.90 -4.29
CA ASN A 40 4.21 3.84 -5.43
C ASN A 40 5.44 3.00 -5.12
N ALA A 41 5.72 2.04 -6.00
CA ALA A 41 6.97 1.30 -5.98
C ALA A 41 7.97 1.98 -6.92
N ARG A 42 9.24 1.65 -6.77
CA ARG A 42 10.31 2.24 -7.57
C ARG A 42 10.55 1.53 -8.89
N SER A 43 10.06 0.30 -9.01
CA SER A 43 10.27 -0.53 -10.19
C SER A 43 9.34 -1.71 -10.15
N VAL A 44 9.28 -2.47 -11.25
CA VAL A 44 8.53 -3.73 -11.29
C VAL A 44 9.09 -4.72 -10.26
N ALA A 45 10.41 -4.83 -10.16
CA ALA A 45 11.05 -5.72 -9.18
C ALA A 45 10.70 -5.31 -7.75
N HIS A 46 10.63 -4.01 -7.50
CA HIS A 46 10.29 -3.50 -6.17
C HIS A 46 8.88 -3.91 -5.75
N ILE A 47 7.92 -3.96 -6.70
CA ILE A 47 6.57 -4.45 -6.41
C ILE A 47 6.63 -5.88 -5.85
N ALA A 48 7.42 -6.75 -6.47
CA ALA A 48 7.54 -8.13 -6.01
C ALA A 48 8.15 -8.20 -4.62
N GLU A 49 9.17 -7.38 -4.35
CA GLU A 49 9.80 -7.32 -3.04
C GLU A 49 8.81 -6.86 -1.97
N LEU A 50 8.03 -5.82 -2.26
CA LEU A 50 7.06 -5.28 -1.32
C LEU A 50 5.95 -6.29 -1.04
N HIS A 51 5.47 -6.96 -2.07
CA HIS A 51 4.42 -7.97 -1.92
C HIS A 51 4.93 -9.11 -1.00
N ALA A 52 6.12 -9.62 -1.28
CA ALA A 52 6.69 -10.70 -0.46
C ALA A 52 6.90 -10.26 0.98
N LEU A 53 7.40 -9.04 1.18
CA LEU A 53 7.61 -8.50 2.52
C LEU A 53 6.29 -8.35 3.27
N ALA A 54 5.26 -7.87 2.60
CA ALA A 54 3.94 -7.71 3.22
C ALA A 54 3.40 -9.05 3.70
N LEU A 55 3.54 -10.11 2.90
CA LEU A 55 3.11 -11.44 3.31
C LEU A 55 3.91 -11.96 4.51
N GLN A 56 5.22 -11.70 4.52
CA GLN A 56 6.08 -12.06 5.65
C GLN A 56 5.65 -11.38 6.94
N LEU A 57 5.17 -10.15 6.84
CA LEU A 57 4.79 -9.36 8.01
C LEU A 57 3.35 -9.58 8.45
N GLY A 58 2.68 -10.58 7.88
CA GLY A 58 1.34 -10.96 8.33
C GLY A 58 0.21 -10.55 7.41
N GLY A 59 0.53 -9.96 6.27
CA GLY A 59 -0.48 -9.61 5.28
C GLY A 59 -0.99 -10.83 4.54
N ARG A 60 -2.10 -10.65 3.84
CA ARG A 60 -2.69 -11.71 3.00
C ARG A 60 -2.63 -11.30 1.54
N ASP A 61 -2.44 -12.28 0.67
CA ASP A 61 -2.41 -12.06 -0.77
C ASP A 61 -3.81 -11.68 -1.29
N GLU A 62 -3.86 -10.62 -2.08
CA GLU A 62 -5.07 -10.19 -2.79
C GLU A 62 -4.82 -10.01 -4.27
N GLY A 63 -3.66 -10.41 -4.75
CA GLY A 63 -3.27 -10.35 -6.15
C GLY A 63 -1.77 -10.22 -6.28
N GLY A 64 -1.11 -11.27 -6.79
CA GLY A 64 0.33 -11.28 -6.92
C GLY A 64 0.85 -10.24 -7.91
N PRO A 65 2.17 -9.99 -7.89
CA PRO A 65 2.77 -9.02 -8.79
C PRO A 65 2.50 -9.36 -10.25
N GLY A 66 2.14 -8.37 -11.04
CA GLY A 66 1.92 -8.59 -12.45
C GLY A 66 1.54 -7.35 -13.21
N HIS A 67 1.62 -7.48 -14.53
CA HIS A 67 1.21 -6.46 -15.46
C HIS A 67 -0.32 -6.43 -15.54
N ARG A 68 -0.90 -5.24 -15.46
CA ARG A 68 -2.35 -5.05 -15.51
C ARG A 68 -2.69 -4.06 -16.63
N PRO A 69 -2.64 -4.48 -17.89
CA PRO A 69 -2.82 -3.55 -19.01
C PRO A 69 -4.20 -2.90 -19.05
N GLN A 70 -5.20 -3.50 -18.41
CA GLN A 70 -6.53 -2.92 -18.34
C GLN A 70 -6.55 -1.56 -17.61
N TYR A 71 -5.53 -1.26 -16.84
CA TYR A 71 -5.40 0.03 -16.13
C TYR A 71 -4.34 0.93 -16.73
N GLY A 72 -3.74 0.52 -17.86
CA GLY A 72 -2.72 1.28 -18.56
C GLY A 72 -1.61 0.39 -19.07
N ASP A 73 -1.04 0.72 -20.21
CA ASP A 73 -0.08 -0.15 -20.88
C ASP A 73 1.13 -0.53 -20.04
N GLY A 74 1.63 0.38 -19.24
CA GLY A 74 2.80 0.11 -18.41
C GLY A 74 2.48 -0.15 -16.96
N PHE A 75 1.22 -0.38 -16.63
CA PHE A 75 0.81 -0.48 -15.24
C PHE A 75 1.08 -1.87 -14.66
N HIS A 76 1.83 -1.89 -13.57
CA HIS A 76 2.12 -3.11 -12.83
C HIS A 76 1.66 -2.91 -11.39
N SER A 77 1.12 -3.97 -10.77
CA SER A 77 0.65 -3.85 -9.40
C SER A 77 0.65 -5.19 -8.68
N ALA A 78 0.57 -5.12 -7.37
CA ALA A 78 0.29 -6.25 -6.51
C ALA A 78 -0.60 -5.75 -5.39
N TYR A 79 -1.38 -6.65 -4.80
CA TYR A 79 -2.38 -6.29 -3.80
C TYR A 79 -2.26 -7.19 -2.59
N VAL A 80 -2.43 -6.60 -1.42
CA VAL A 80 -2.44 -7.36 -0.16
C VAL A 80 -3.52 -6.80 0.76
N ARG A 81 -3.89 -7.59 1.76
CA ARG A 81 -4.63 -7.11 2.92
C ARG A 81 -3.67 -7.03 4.09
N ASP A 82 -3.71 -5.94 4.83
CA ASP A 82 -2.90 -5.85 6.03
C ASP A 82 -3.52 -6.74 7.14
N PRO A 83 -2.85 -6.91 8.29
CA PRO A 83 -3.39 -7.78 9.35
C PRO A 83 -4.77 -7.36 9.83
N ASP A 84 -5.15 -6.10 9.66
CA ASP A 84 -6.47 -5.61 10.05
C ASP A 84 -7.49 -5.72 8.93
N GLY A 85 -7.09 -6.21 7.76
CA GLY A 85 -8.00 -6.43 6.64
C GLY A 85 -8.07 -5.30 5.63
N ASN A 86 -7.30 -4.25 5.80
CA ASN A 86 -7.31 -3.11 4.87
C ASN A 86 -6.55 -3.44 3.60
N LYS A 87 -7.09 -3.02 2.46
CA LYS A 87 -6.48 -3.33 1.17
C LYS A 87 -5.42 -2.30 0.80
N LEU A 88 -4.27 -2.81 0.39
CA LEU A 88 -3.14 -2.01 -0.07
C LEU A 88 -2.73 -2.47 -1.46
N ALA A 89 -2.30 -1.54 -2.29
CA ALA A 89 -1.73 -1.83 -3.59
C ALA A 89 -0.32 -1.28 -3.66
N PHE A 90 0.57 -2.02 -4.31
CA PHE A 90 1.89 -1.52 -4.68
C PHE A 90 1.88 -1.37 -6.19
N VAL A 91 2.14 -0.16 -6.67
CA VAL A 91 1.93 0.16 -8.08
C VAL A 91 3.16 0.78 -8.71
N TYR A 92 3.30 0.57 -10.01
CA TYR A 92 4.37 1.18 -10.78
C TYR A 92 3.94 1.31 -12.23
N TYR A 93 4.17 2.48 -12.81
CA TYR A 93 3.94 2.71 -14.24
C TYR A 93 5.28 2.66 -14.95
N ALA A 94 5.49 1.59 -15.72
CA ALA A 94 6.69 1.47 -16.52
C ALA A 94 6.62 2.47 -17.67
N SER A 95 7.74 3.13 -17.92
CA SER A 95 7.83 4.06 -19.05
C SER A 95 7.72 3.30 -20.35
N ALA A 96 7.04 3.90 -21.33
CA ALA A 96 6.95 3.34 -22.66
C ALA A 96 8.20 3.55 -23.49
N ASP A 97 9.12 4.35 -23.02
CA ASP A 97 10.36 4.69 -23.74
C ASP A 97 11.40 3.60 -23.67
#